data_308fd64b801e021b9dbd3699b7cd1ad4
#
_entry.id   308fd64b801e021b9dbd3699b7cd1ad4
#
_cell.length_a   1.000
_cell.length_b   1.000
_cell.length_c   1.000
_cell.angle_alpha   90.00
_cell.angle_beta   90.00
_cell.angle_gamma   90.00
#
_symmetry.space_group_name_H-M   'P 1'
#
loop_
_entity.id
_entity.type
_entity.pdbx_description
1 polymer ?
#
loop_
_entity_poly.entity_id
_entity_poly.type
_entity_poly.pdbx_seq_one_letter_code
_entity_poly.pdbx_strand_id
1 'polypeptide(L)' 'MEYRVKAIWDDDAHVWVATSEDIPGLTLESGSLDALIERVRMAAPELLQLNGSGSDPVPLCFTSERHEWVAI' A
#
# COMPACT_ATOMS: atom_id res chain seq x y z
N MET A 1 9.20 15.05 1.94
CA MET A 1 8.16 14.52 1.04
C MET A 1 7.79 13.11 1.49
N GLU A 2 6.49 12.84 1.62
CA GLU A 2 6.00 11.51 1.95
C GLU A 2 5.62 10.75 0.70
N TYR A 3 5.89 9.45 0.70
CA TYR A 3 5.40 8.55 -0.34
C TYR A 3 4.03 8.02 0.09
N ARG A 4 3.02 8.25 -0.72
CA ARG A 4 1.64 7.91 -0.39
C ARG A 4 1.29 6.53 -0.91
N VAL A 5 0.74 5.71 -0.03
CA VAL A 5 0.28 4.35 -0.35
C VAL A 5 -1.22 4.28 -0.06
N LYS A 6 -1.99 3.83 -1.03
CA LYS A 6 -3.42 3.63 -0.88
C LYS A 6 -3.70 2.16 -0.66
N ALA A 7 -4.50 1.86 0.35
CA ALA A 7 -4.98 0.51 0.60
C ALA A 7 -6.50 0.50 0.47
N ILE A 8 -7.01 -0.21 -0.53
CA ILE A 8 -8.44 -0.26 -0.81
C ILE A 8 -8.94 -1.69 -0.65
N TRP A 9 -10.06 -1.85 0.05
CA TRP A 9 -10.69 -3.14 0.21
C TRP A 9 -11.37 -3.59 -1.08
N ASP A 10 -11.03 -4.80 -1.54
CA ASP A 10 -11.65 -5.45 -2.67
C ASP A 10 -12.63 -6.48 -2.13
N ASP A 11 -13.92 -6.16 -2.19
CA ASP A 11 -14.96 -7.01 -1.63
C ASP A 11 -15.14 -8.32 -2.40
N ASP A 12 -14.84 -8.34 -3.68
CA ASP A 12 -14.95 -9.55 -4.49
C ASP A 12 -13.86 -10.56 -4.13
N ALA A 13 -12.65 -10.09 -3.95
CA ALA A 13 -11.50 -10.94 -3.66
C ALA A 13 -11.25 -11.11 -2.16
N HIS A 14 -11.94 -10.34 -1.31
CA HIS A 14 -11.74 -10.33 0.14
C HIS A 14 -10.30 -10.03 0.54
N VAL A 15 -9.70 -9.04 -0.12
CA VAL A 15 -8.34 -8.61 0.19
C VAL A 15 -8.25 -7.09 0.17
N TRP A 16 -7.24 -6.59 0.88
CA TRP A 16 -6.79 -5.21 0.77
C TRP A 16 -5.77 -5.14 -0.36
N VAL A 17 -5.90 -4.15 -1.23
CA VAL A 17 -4.97 -3.93 -2.33
C VAL A 17 -4.22 -2.62 -2.10
N ALA A 18 -2.89 -2.71 -2.07
CA ALA A 18 -2.04 -1.53 -1.94
C ALA A 18 -1.50 -1.12 -3.29
N THR A 19 -1.64 0.17 -3.60
CA THR A 19 -1.05 0.78 -4.79
C THR A 19 -0.45 2.12 -4.40
N SER A 20 0.43 2.66 -5.24
CA SER A 20 1.03 3.96 -5.00
C SER A 20 1.41 4.62 -6.32
N GLU A 21 1.09 5.90 -6.45
CA GLU A 21 1.57 6.70 -7.58
C GLU A 21 2.99 7.17 -7.36
N ASP A 22 3.44 7.17 -6.10
CA ASP A 22 4.79 7.64 -5.74
C ASP A 22 5.84 6.53 -5.78
N ILE A 23 5.41 5.27 -5.73
CA ILE A 23 6.31 4.11 -5.74
C ILE A 23 5.98 3.25 -6.94
N PRO A 24 6.70 3.46 -8.07
CA PRO A 24 6.44 2.68 -9.28
C PRO A 24 6.58 1.18 -9.06
N GLY A 25 5.61 0.43 -9.56
CA GLY A 25 5.60 -1.02 -9.45
C GLY A 25 4.99 -1.58 -8.17
N LEU A 26 4.56 -0.72 -7.24
CA LEU A 26 3.95 -1.20 -6.02
C LEU A 26 2.50 -1.64 -6.29
N THR A 27 2.27 -2.94 -6.20
CA THR A 27 0.94 -3.54 -6.21
C THR A 27 1.02 -4.79 -5.36
N LEU A 28 0.38 -4.76 -4.21
CA LEU A 28 0.38 -5.88 -3.26
C LEU A 28 -1.03 -6.09 -2.73
N GLU A 29 -1.31 -7.30 -2.28
CA GLU A 29 -2.60 -7.58 -1.68
C GLU A 29 -2.45 -8.51 -0.49
N SER A 30 -3.37 -8.40 0.45
CA SER A 30 -3.42 -9.24 1.63
C SER A 30 -4.81 -9.20 2.24
N GLY A 31 -5.23 -10.31 2.85
CA GLY A 31 -6.49 -10.36 3.58
C GLY A 31 -6.48 -9.55 4.88
N SER A 32 -5.32 -9.16 5.36
CA SER A 32 -5.16 -8.34 6.57
C SER A 32 -4.48 -7.02 6.22
N LEU A 33 -5.06 -5.92 6.69
CA LEU A 33 -4.48 -4.61 6.47
C LEU A 33 -3.12 -4.48 7.15
N ASP A 34 -2.99 -4.99 8.37
CA ASP A 34 -1.72 -4.93 9.09
C ASP A 34 -0.63 -5.72 8.37
N ALA A 35 -0.97 -6.90 7.83
CA ALA A 35 -0.02 -7.68 7.05
C ALA A 35 0.36 -6.98 5.76
N LEU A 36 -0.60 -6.30 5.12
CA LEU A 36 -0.33 -5.53 3.91
C LEU A 36 0.66 -4.41 4.19
N ILE A 37 0.46 -3.68 5.27
CA ILE A 37 1.37 -2.60 5.67
C ILE A 37 2.78 -3.13 5.87
N GLU A 38 2.94 -4.27 6.53
CA GLU A 38 4.25 -4.88 6.72
C GLU A 38 4.91 -5.26 5.40
N ARG A 39 4.14 -5.83 4.46
CA ARG A 39 4.66 -6.18 3.15
C ARG A 39 5.10 -4.96 2.36
N VAL A 40 4.33 -3.87 2.44
CA VAL A 40 4.69 -2.61 1.78
C VAL A 40 5.98 -2.05 2.39
N ARG A 41 6.11 -2.11 3.72
CA ARG A 41 7.32 -1.62 4.39
C ARG A 41 8.57 -2.35 3.92
N MET A 42 8.44 -3.61 3.53
CA MET A 42 9.56 -4.38 3.00
C MET A 42 9.81 -4.16 1.53
N ALA A 43 8.75 -4.01 0.74
CA ALA A 43 8.87 -3.87 -0.71
C ALA A 43 9.25 -2.45 -1.16
N ALA A 44 8.78 -1.43 -0.46
CA ALA A 44 8.97 -0.05 -0.88
C ALA A 44 10.44 0.37 -1.03
N PRO A 45 11.33 0.06 -0.08
CA PRO A 45 12.74 0.43 -0.25
C PRO A 45 13.39 -0.19 -1.48
N GLU A 46 13.06 -1.45 -1.77
CA GLU A 46 13.62 -2.15 -2.93
C GLU A 46 13.12 -1.52 -4.23
N LEU A 47 11.83 -1.24 -4.32
CA LEU A 47 11.25 -0.62 -5.50
C LEU A 47 11.80 0.78 -5.74
N LEU A 48 11.98 1.56 -4.68
CA LEU A 48 12.53 2.90 -4.80
C LEU A 48 13.99 2.87 -5.24
N GLN A 49 14.76 1.90 -4.77
CA GLN A 49 16.14 1.73 -5.20
C GLN A 49 16.24 1.37 -6.68
N LEU A 50 15.35 0.48 -7.15
CA LEU A 50 15.28 0.10 -8.55
C LEU A 50 14.97 1.27 -9.45
N ASN A 51 14.23 2.25 -8.97
CA ASN A 51 13.87 3.44 -9.73
C ASN A 51 14.83 4.61 -9.52
N GLY A 52 15.97 4.35 -8.91
CA GLY A 52 16.99 5.37 -8.69
C GLY A 52 16.59 6.43 -7.67
N SER A 53 15.50 6.21 -6.96
CA SER A 53 15.03 7.10 -5.90
C SER A 53 15.35 6.49 -4.55
N GLY A 54 15.33 7.30 -3.55
CA GLY A 54 15.40 6.78 -2.22
C GLY A 54 16.80 6.60 -1.68
N SER A 55 17.03 7.34 -0.67
CA SER A 55 18.05 7.10 0.31
C SER A 55 17.27 6.93 1.60
N ASP A 56 17.86 6.42 2.63
CA ASP A 56 17.19 6.22 3.90
C ASP A 56 16.95 7.50 4.65
N PRO A 57 16.00 7.52 5.55
CA PRO A 57 14.80 6.70 5.62
C PRO A 57 13.75 7.20 4.64
N VAL A 58 12.78 6.34 4.33
CA VAL A 58 11.70 6.66 3.41
C VAL A 58 10.41 6.82 4.19
N PRO A 59 9.83 8.03 4.23
CA PRO A 59 8.56 8.23 4.93
C PRO A 59 7.39 7.77 4.08
N LEU A 60 6.58 6.86 4.63
CA LEU A 60 5.39 6.36 3.98
C LEU A 60 4.14 6.89 4.69
N CYS A 61 3.14 7.27 3.90
CA CYS A 61 1.84 7.66 4.42
C CYS A 61 0.80 6.71 3.87
N PHE A 62 0.13 5.97 4.75
CA PHE A 62 -0.91 5.02 4.36
C PHE A 62 -2.29 5.65 4.50
N THR A 63 -3.10 5.49 3.46
CA THR A 63 -4.51 5.85 3.49
C THR A 63 -5.29 4.59 3.14
N SER A 64 -6.28 4.24 3.95
CA SER A 64 -7.11 3.06 3.68
C SER A 64 -8.55 3.49 3.46
N GLU A 65 -9.24 2.74 2.59
CA GLU A 65 -10.62 3.02 2.25
C GLU A 65 -11.38 1.72 2.09
N ARG A 66 -12.54 1.66 2.75
CA ARG A 66 -13.42 0.50 2.68
C ARG A 66 -14.87 0.96 2.72
N HIS A 67 -15.66 0.53 1.73
CA HIS A 67 -17.07 0.87 1.62
C HIS A 67 -17.93 -0.35 1.95
N GLU A 68 -18.93 -0.14 2.78
CA GLU A 68 -19.82 -1.20 3.22
C GLU A 68 -21.29 -0.77 3.06
N TRP A 69 -22.14 -1.74 2.75
CA TRP A 69 -23.58 -1.55 2.74
C TRP A 69 -24.12 -2.06 4.08
N VAL A 70 -24.87 -1.21 4.77
CA VAL A 70 -25.44 -1.56 6.06
C VAL A 70 -26.96 -1.46 5.98
N ALA A 71 -27.64 -2.54 6.32
CA ALA A 71 -29.10 -2.53 6.39
C ALA A 71 -29.56 -1.80 7.64
N ILE A 72 -30.63 -1.02 7.50
CA ILE A 72 -31.21 -0.27 8.61
C ILE A 72 -32.47 -0.96 9.12
#